data_56c8e46a1248715cf4f771dc553546bd
#
_entry.id   56c8e46a1248715cf4f771dc553546bd
#
_cell.length_a   1.000
_cell.length_b   1.000
_cell.length_c   1.000
_cell.angle_alpha   90.00
_cell.angle_beta   90.00
_cell.angle_gamma   90.00
#
_symmetry.space_group_name_H-M   'P 1'
#
loop_
_entity.id
_entity.type
_entity.pdbx_description
1 polymer ?
#
loop_
_entity_poly.entity_id
_entity_poly.type
_entity_poly.pdbx_seq_one_letter_code
_entity_poly.pdbx_strand_id
1 'polypeptide(L)'
;MSIKLTFHGAAGQVTGSMYLLEAAGARILLDAGLFQGHRAEAARRNRELPFDPRRLDMVVVSHAHIDHTGRLPLLVREGFHGPIYCTPATRDLCAVMLPDSAMIQMRDAEYLERRGKSGADSQPLYTLHDAVATQELMIGVPYHRPVHLRKFLTLEYSDAGHILGSATVDLRLKEDSGHRLVFSGDIGRRGLPIIRDPEPPSGPIDTLIIESTYADRAHESVHDAEQKLGELVSRVAARGGKVIIPSFAVGRAQEVVYALHQLWRAKQIPDIPIFVDSPLAVDATTVFRMHPEVFDRRERLVDDGHALFDFPLLRYVRSVTDSKKINTMNGPAVIIAASGMVESGRVLHHIGNHAGDHRNCILFVGFQAEHTLGRRIQEGQSPIRVYGELVDRHCEVATIGGYSAHADAAELRAWVRRLGGPIRRAFVVHGELPGLKAMADILREEGVKEVHVPDLGDVYEL
;
A
#
# COMPACT_ATOMS: atom_id res chain seq x y z
N MET A 1 8.84 -14.68 -31.45
CA MET A 1 9.61 -15.06 -30.24
C MET A 1 8.62 -15.43 -29.14
N SER A 2 8.91 -16.41 -28.27
CA SER A 2 8.00 -16.74 -27.17
C SER A 2 8.02 -15.60 -26.13
N ILE A 3 6.83 -15.24 -25.62
CA ILE A 3 6.65 -14.34 -24.49
C ILE A 3 6.54 -15.22 -23.26
N LYS A 4 7.35 -14.94 -22.24
CA LYS A 4 7.40 -15.73 -21.02
C LYS A 4 7.12 -14.88 -19.80
N LEU A 5 6.21 -15.34 -18.94
CA LEU A 5 5.85 -14.68 -17.69
C LEU A 5 6.16 -15.60 -16.51
N THR A 6 6.92 -15.09 -15.53
CA THR A 6 7.30 -15.84 -14.32
C THR A 6 6.82 -15.11 -13.08
N PHE A 7 6.20 -15.82 -12.14
CA PHE A 7 5.62 -15.29 -10.90
C PHE A 7 6.59 -15.46 -9.73
N HIS A 8 7.26 -14.38 -9.33
CA HIS A 8 8.26 -14.37 -8.26
C HIS A 8 7.76 -13.83 -6.92
N GLY A 9 6.48 -13.43 -6.86
CA GLY A 9 5.87 -12.90 -5.65
C GLY A 9 4.38 -12.64 -5.80
N ALA A 10 3.70 -12.33 -4.71
CA ALA A 10 2.26 -12.15 -4.61
C ALA A 10 1.43 -13.24 -5.32
N ALA A 11 1.98 -14.46 -5.39
CA ALA A 11 1.32 -15.67 -5.85
C ALA A 11 0.92 -16.48 -4.60
N GLY A 12 -0.39 -16.68 -4.39
CA GLY A 12 -0.91 -17.31 -3.16
C GLY A 12 -0.87 -16.45 -1.90
N GLN A 13 -0.54 -15.17 -2.01
CA GLN A 13 -0.39 -14.22 -0.88
C GLN A 13 -0.54 -12.77 -1.34
N VAL A 14 -0.77 -11.85 -0.39
CA VAL A 14 -1.01 -10.41 -0.63
C VAL A 14 0.25 -9.53 -0.58
N THR A 15 1.47 -10.07 -0.59
CA THR A 15 2.68 -9.25 -0.47
C THR A 15 3.81 -9.74 -1.37
N GLY A 16 4.78 -8.86 -1.63
CA GLY A 16 5.96 -9.17 -2.41
C GLY A 16 5.72 -9.23 -3.92
N SER A 17 4.83 -8.36 -4.44
CA SER A 17 4.48 -8.30 -5.87
C SER A 17 5.73 -8.22 -6.74
N MET A 18 5.90 -9.22 -7.63
CA MET A 18 7.08 -9.31 -8.50
C MET A 18 6.86 -10.32 -9.63
N TYR A 19 6.76 -9.82 -10.86
CA TYR A 19 6.52 -10.65 -12.04
C TYR A 19 7.54 -10.32 -13.13
N LEU A 20 8.24 -11.36 -13.63
CA LEU A 20 9.24 -11.20 -14.68
C LEU A 20 8.63 -11.55 -16.05
N LEU A 21 8.57 -10.55 -16.92
CA LEU A 21 8.17 -10.67 -18.32
C LEU A 21 9.42 -10.71 -19.20
N GLU A 22 9.60 -11.79 -19.95
CA GLU A 22 10.64 -11.92 -20.98
C GLU A 22 9.95 -11.87 -22.35
N ALA A 23 10.16 -10.77 -23.09
CA ALA A 23 9.50 -10.54 -24.37
C ALA A 23 10.34 -9.62 -25.26
N ALA A 24 10.31 -9.85 -26.56
CA ALA A 24 11.03 -9.00 -27.54
C ALA A 24 12.52 -8.83 -27.25
N GLY A 25 13.16 -9.85 -26.68
CA GLY A 25 14.56 -9.82 -26.27
C GLY A 25 14.83 -8.93 -25.03
N ALA A 26 13.78 -8.48 -24.34
CA ALA A 26 13.87 -7.68 -23.10
C ALA A 26 13.42 -8.49 -21.89
N ARG A 27 14.00 -8.18 -20.73
CA ARG A 27 13.61 -8.68 -19.41
C ARG A 27 13.04 -7.52 -18.58
N ILE A 28 11.74 -7.56 -18.38
CA ILE A 28 10.96 -6.50 -17.75
C ILE A 28 10.42 -7.02 -16.42
N LEU A 29 10.73 -6.34 -15.33
CA LEU A 29 10.17 -6.68 -14.04
C LEU A 29 8.96 -5.79 -13.77
N LEU A 30 7.81 -6.39 -13.46
CA LEU A 30 6.62 -5.70 -12.99
C LEU A 30 6.62 -5.77 -11.47
N ASP A 31 6.77 -4.63 -10.80
CA ASP A 31 6.97 -4.41 -9.38
C ASP A 31 8.20 -5.14 -8.79
N ALA A 32 8.61 -4.75 -7.60
CA ALA A 32 9.67 -5.37 -6.81
C ALA A 32 9.39 -5.19 -5.32
N GLY A 33 8.39 -5.88 -4.82
CA GLY A 33 7.85 -5.69 -3.48
C GLY A 33 8.53 -6.50 -2.38
N LEU A 34 8.45 -6.00 -1.14
CA LEU A 34 8.81 -6.74 0.05
C LEU A 34 7.74 -7.75 0.43
N PHE A 35 8.14 -8.97 0.78
CA PHE A 35 7.29 -9.91 1.48
C PHE A 35 7.09 -9.46 2.93
N GLN A 36 5.85 -9.56 3.41
CA GLN A 36 5.45 -9.27 4.78
C GLN A 36 4.82 -10.53 5.40
N GLY A 37 4.58 -10.53 6.72
CA GLY A 37 4.01 -11.66 7.44
C GLY A 37 5.00 -12.35 8.37
N HIS A 38 5.10 -13.67 8.37
CA HIS A 38 5.94 -14.42 9.31
C HIS A 38 7.40 -13.99 9.20
N ARG A 39 7.94 -13.36 10.25
CA ARG A 39 9.19 -12.59 10.27
C ARG A 39 10.39 -13.35 9.68
N ALA A 40 10.59 -14.61 10.06
CA ALA A 40 11.74 -15.40 9.60
C ALA A 40 11.62 -15.76 8.11
N GLU A 41 10.43 -16.11 7.65
CA GLU A 41 10.18 -16.46 6.26
C GLU A 41 10.26 -15.22 5.35
N ALA A 42 9.62 -14.12 5.75
CA ALA A 42 9.69 -12.85 5.03
C ALA A 42 11.14 -12.35 4.93
N ALA A 43 11.92 -12.43 6.03
CA ALA A 43 13.32 -12.04 6.02
C ALA A 43 14.16 -12.86 5.03
N ARG A 44 13.96 -14.19 4.97
CA ARG A 44 14.65 -15.06 4.02
C ARG A 44 14.25 -14.72 2.57
N ARG A 45 12.95 -14.69 2.27
CA ARG A 45 12.44 -14.42 0.92
C ARG A 45 12.85 -13.03 0.41
N ASN A 46 12.92 -12.03 1.28
CA ASN A 46 13.33 -10.69 0.90
C ASN A 46 14.81 -10.60 0.50
N ARG A 47 15.67 -11.49 1.00
CA ARG A 47 17.11 -11.53 0.64
C ARG A 47 17.37 -12.29 -0.66
N GLU A 48 16.51 -13.25 -1.00
CA GLU A 48 16.67 -14.10 -2.17
C GLU A 48 16.08 -13.42 -3.41
N LEU A 49 16.91 -13.15 -4.42
CA LEU A 49 16.45 -12.73 -5.74
C LEU A 49 16.52 -13.96 -6.67
N PRO A 50 15.38 -14.43 -7.23
CA PRO A 50 15.33 -15.65 -8.02
C PRO A 50 15.88 -15.49 -9.46
N PHE A 51 16.49 -14.35 -9.75
CA PHE A 51 17.12 -14.00 -11.03
C PHE A 51 18.30 -13.07 -10.77
N ASP A 52 19.16 -12.91 -11.77
CA ASP A 52 20.28 -11.95 -11.75
C ASP A 52 19.76 -10.55 -12.13
N PRO A 53 19.76 -9.56 -11.19
CA PRO A 53 19.27 -8.21 -11.46
C PRO A 53 20.03 -7.47 -12.57
N ARG A 54 21.31 -7.81 -12.79
CA ARG A 54 22.14 -7.20 -13.85
C ARG A 54 21.64 -7.54 -15.26
N ARG A 55 20.79 -8.56 -15.36
CA ARG A 55 20.17 -9.01 -16.63
C ARG A 55 18.80 -8.40 -16.88
N LEU A 56 18.27 -7.60 -15.96
CA LEU A 56 17.04 -6.86 -16.18
C LEU A 56 17.32 -5.64 -17.06
N ASP A 57 16.44 -5.42 -18.03
CA ASP A 57 16.51 -4.23 -18.89
C ASP A 57 15.78 -3.04 -18.26
N MET A 58 14.69 -3.29 -17.55
CA MET A 58 13.87 -2.25 -16.91
C MET A 58 12.97 -2.83 -15.83
N VAL A 59 12.48 -1.94 -14.96
CA VAL A 59 11.39 -2.21 -14.01
C VAL A 59 10.22 -1.28 -14.34
N VAL A 60 8.99 -1.79 -14.23
CA VAL A 60 7.74 -1.03 -14.37
C VAL A 60 6.97 -1.18 -13.07
N VAL A 61 6.73 -0.08 -12.39
CA VAL A 61 6.11 -0.03 -11.06
C VAL A 61 4.67 0.42 -11.16
N SER A 62 3.76 -0.30 -10.52
CA SER A 62 2.35 0.02 -10.46
C SER A 62 2.04 1.15 -9.46
N HIS A 63 2.57 1.08 -8.24
CA HIS A 63 2.36 2.09 -7.20
C HIS A 63 3.42 2.00 -6.09
N ALA A 64 3.35 2.95 -5.14
CA ALA A 64 4.42 3.16 -4.18
C ALA A 64 4.43 2.25 -2.96
N HIS A 65 3.38 1.44 -2.67
CA HIS A 65 3.38 0.59 -1.48
C HIS A 65 4.62 -0.31 -1.40
N ILE A 66 5.05 -0.58 -0.18
CA ILE A 66 6.31 -1.27 0.08
C ILE A 66 6.33 -2.73 -0.40
N ASP A 67 5.19 -3.38 -0.50
CA ASP A 67 5.00 -4.71 -1.07
C ASP A 67 4.95 -4.72 -2.60
N HIS A 68 5.13 -3.55 -3.24
CA HIS A 68 5.33 -3.35 -4.69
C HIS A 68 6.68 -2.71 -5.04
N THR A 69 7.31 -1.99 -4.11
CA THR A 69 8.54 -1.21 -4.37
C THR A 69 9.70 -1.54 -3.45
N GLY A 70 9.44 -2.19 -2.31
CA GLY A 70 10.38 -2.26 -1.21
C GLY A 70 11.65 -3.07 -1.47
N ARG A 71 11.76 -3.82 -2.58
CA ARG A 71 13.00 -4.47 -3.03
C ARG A 71 13.70 -3.75 -4.19
N LEU A 72 13.18 -2.61 -4.66
CA LEU A 72 13.88 -1.81 -5.68
C LEU A 72 15.31 -1.45 -5.26
N PRO A 73 15.57 -0.98 -4.02
CA PRO A 73 16.93 -0.68 -3.61
C PRO A 73 17.83 -1.91 -3.50
N LEU A 74 17.26 -3.09 -3.22
CA LEU A 74 18.01 -4.34 -3.26
C LEU A 74 18.44 -4.70 -4.68
N LEU A 75 17.56 -4.50 -5.69
CA LEU A 75 17.93 -4.72 -7.10
C LEU A 75 19.11 -3.84 -7.49
N VAL A 76 19.08 -2.56 -7.11
CA VAL A 76 20.16 -1.59 -7.42
C VAL A 76 21.46 -1.99 -6.71
N ARG A 77 21.40 -2.35 -5.44
CA ARG A 77 22.54 -2.88 -4.68
C ARG A 77 23.17 -4.11 -5.34
N GLU A 78 22.37 -5.00 -5.90
CA GLU A 78 22.80 -6.23 -6.57
C GLU A 78 23.13 -6.03 -8.06
N GLY A 79 23.21 -4.76 -8.50
CA GLY A 79 23.78 -4.35 -9.79
C GLY A 79 22.77 -4.06 -10.89
N PHE A 80 21.48 -3.87 -10.58
CA PHE A 80 20.53 -3.31 -11.53
C PHE A 80 20.83 -1.83 -11.77
N HIS A 81 20.87 -1.41 -13.02
CA HIS A 81 21.16 -0.04 -13.45
C HIS A 81 20.26 0.46 -14.59
N GLY A 82 19.24 -0.29 -14.94
CA GLY A 82 18.24 0.08 -15.94
C GLY A 82 17.21 1.11 -15.39
N PRO A 83 16.36 1.66 -16.27
CA PRO A 83 15.31 2.59 -15.87
C PRO A 83 14.21 1.88 -15.05
N ILE A 84 13.63 2.63 -14.09
CA ILE A 84 12.47 2.25 -13.31
C ILE A 84 11.33 3.19 -13.69
N TYR A 85 10.36 2.69 -14.45
CA TYR A 85 9.21 3.49 -14.88
C TYR A 85 8.11 3.44 -13.82
N CYS A 86 7.50 4.59 -13.51
CA CYS A 86 6.38 4.73 -12.60
C CYS A 86 5.62 6.03 -12.89
N THR A 87 4.53 6.32 -12.22
CA THR A 87 3.91 7.64 -12.32
C THR A 87 4.73 8.69 -11.56
N PRO A 88 4.61 10.01 -11.87
CA PRO A 88 5.31 11.06 -11.15
C PRO A 88 5.04 11.02 -9.64
N ALA A 89 3.79 10.84 -9.22
CA ALA A 89 3.42 10.78 -7.81
C ALA A 89 3.97 9.51 -7.12
N THR A 90 3.98 8.36 -7.79
CA THR A 90 4.64 7.14 -7.28
C THR A 90 6.13 7.35 -7.08
N ARG A 91 6.81 8.02 -8.03
CA ARG A 91 8.23 8.37 -7.90
C ARG A 91 8.50 9.21 -6.65
N ASP A 92 7.69 10.24 -6.43
CA ASP A 92 7.90 11.17 -5.33
C ASP A 92 7.50 10.56 -3.97
N LEU A 93 6.51 9.64 -3.94
CA LEU A 93 6.23 8.81 -2.76
C LEU A 93 7.40 7.85 -2.45
N CYS A 94 7.97 7.19 -3.45
CA CYS A 94 9.14 6.33 -3.27
C CYS A 94 10.35 7.11 -2.73
N ALA A 95 10.49 8.40 -3.09
CA ALA A 95 11.57 9.27 -2.59
C ALA A 95 11.51 9.48 -1.07
N VAL A 96 10.36 9.33 -0.44
CA VAL A 96 10.22 9.41 1.03
C VAL A 96 10.11 8.02 1.67
N MET A 97 9.50 7.05 1.01
CA MET A 97 9.24 5.72 1.58
C MET A 97 10.47 4.82 1.59
N LEU A 98 11.23 4.76 0.49
CA LEU A 98 12.39 3.87 0.40
C LEU A 98 13.52 4.26 1.36
N PRO A 99 13.87 5.56 1.52
CA PRO A 99 14.79 5.99 2.57
C PRO A 99 14.31 5.70 4.00
N ASP A 100 13.02 5.89 4.30
CA ASP A 100 12.45 5.56 5.62
C ASP A 100 12.57 4.05 5.90
N SER A 101 12.23 3.20 4.93
CA SER A 101 12.41 1.75 5.01
C SER A 101 13.86 1.35 5.23
N ALA A 102 14.82 1.96 4.52
CA ALA A 102 16.24 1.73 4.72
C ALA A 102 16.69 2.10 6.15
N MET A 103 16.27 3.27 6.64
CA MET A 103 16.61 3.71 7.99
C MET A 103 16.04 2.80 9.08
N ILE A 104 14.83 2.28 8.91
CA ILE A 104 14.22 1.31 9.83
C ILE A 104 15.08 0.04 9.86
N GLN A 105 15.40 -0.53 8.70
CA GLN A 105 16.22 -1.75 8.59
C GLN A 105 17.63 -1.57 9.19
N MET A 106 18.28 -0.43 8.94
CA MET A 106 19.60 -0.12 9.49
C MET A 106 19.55 -0.03 11.04
N ARG A 107 18.54 0.62 11.61
CA ARG A 107 18.35 0.69 13.07
C ARG A 107 18.05 -0.67 13.69
N ASP A 108 17.25 -1.49 13.02
CA ASP A 108 16.98 -2.86 13.47
C ASP A 108 18.25 -3.72 13.45
N ALA A 109 19.09 -3.58 12.42
CA ALA A 109 20.40 -4.24 12.32
C ALA A 109 21.33 -3.82 13.47
N GLU A 110 21.49 -2.52 13.73
CA GLU A 110 22.28 -2.00 14.87
C GLU A 110 21.76 -2.51 16.21
N TYR A 111 20.44 -2.59 16.39
CA TYR A 111 19.83 -3.11 17.62
C TYR A 111 20.15 -4.59 17.83
N LEU A 112 20.09 -5.42 16.78
CA LEU A 112 20.43 -6.83 16.83
C LEU A 112 21.92 -7.05 17.12
N GLU A 113 22.79 -6.27 16.49
CA GLU A 113 24.23 -6.30 16.72
C GLU A 113 24.61 -5.99 18.16
N ARG A 114 24.03 -4.93 18.76
CA ARG A 114 24.21 -4.58 20.20
C ARG A 114 23.77 -5.70 21.15
N ARG A 115 22.87 -6.60 20.71
CA ARG A 115 22.44 -7.78 21.47
C ARG A 115 23.26 -9.04 21.17
N GLY A 116 24.35 -8.94 20.45
CA GLY A 116 25.22 -10.07 20.09
C GLY A 116 24.58 -11.03 19.09
N LYS A 117 23.54 -10.60 18.38
CA LYS A 117 22.90 -11.37 17.29
C LYS A 117 23.47 -10.88 15.95
N SER A 118 24.73 -11.24 15.67
CA SER A 118 25.40 -10.94 14.41
C SER A 118 25.26 -12.12 13.45
N GLY A 119 24.87 -11.87 12.19
CA GLY A 119 24.72 -12.87 11.13
C GLY A 119 24.17 -12.24 9.86
N ALA A 120 24.12 -12.98 8.78
CA ALA A 120 23.56 -12.48 7.51
C ALA A 120 22.11 -11.98 7.68
N ASP A 121 21.32 -12.62 8.54
CA ASP A 121 19.94 -12.25 8.82
C ASP A 121 19.77 -10.96 9.64
N SER A 122 20.84 -10.48 10.29
CA SER A 122 20.84 -9.22 11.04
C SER A 122 21.29 -8.00 10.23
N GLN A 123 21.77 -8.18 9.00
CA GLN A 123 22.16 -7.07 8.12
C GLN A 123 20.93 -6.48 7.43
N PRO A 124 20.90 -5.15 7.16
CA PRO A 124 19.82 -4.55 6.37
C PRO A 124 19.83 -5.11 4.94
N LEU A 125 18.68 -5.21 4.31
CA LEU A 125 18.56 -5.64 2.91
C LEU A 125 19.27 -4.66 1.98
N TYR A 126 19.19 -3.38 2.31
CA TYR A 126 19.81 -2.27 1.59
C TYR A 126 19.99 -1.08 2.55
N THR A 127 20.83 -0.16 2.14
CA THR A 127 21.18 1.05 2.92
C THR A 127 20.44 2.28 2.39
N LEU A 128 20.56 3.40 3.11
CA LEU A 128 20.09 4.70 2.64
C LEU A 128 20.72 5.10 1.30
N HIS A 129 22.00 4.77 1.08
CA HIS A 129 22.70 5.02 -0.18
C HIS A 129 22.02 4.30 -1.36
N ASP A 130 21.63 3.02 -1.17
CA ASP A 130 20.97 2.22 -2.20
C ASP A 130 19.56 2.77 -2.50
N ALA A 131 18.84 3.24 -1.48
CA ALA A 131 17.54 3.88 -1.66
C ALA A 131 17.63 5.20 -2.46
N VAL A 132 18.66 6.02 -2.21
CA VAL A 132 18.92 7.25 -2.97
C VAL A 132 19.33 6.93 -4.41
N ALA A 133 20.22 5.96 -4.62
CA ALA A 133 20.64 5.53 -5.97
C ALA A 133 19.44 4.97 -6.77
N THR A 134 18.49 4.31 -6.11
CA THR A 134 17.24 3.85 -6.75
C THR A 134 16.44 5.01 -7.32
N GLN A 135 16.36 6.12 -6.58
CA GLN A 135 15.60 7.29 -6.99
C GLN A 135 16.16 7.93 -8.28
N GLU A 136 17.46 7.85 -8.51
CA GLU A 136 18.12 8.36 -9.73
C GLU A 136 17.71 7.57 -10.98
N LEU A 137 17.27 6.31 -10.84
CA LEU A 137 16.81 5.46 -11.93
C LEU A 137 15.31 5.59 -12.20
N MET A 138 14.55 6.27 -11.34
CA MET A 138 13.10 6.39 -11.47
C MET A 138 12.68 7.46 -12.47
N ILE A 139 11.87 7.05 -13.45
CA ILE A 139 11.35 7.90 -14.53
C ILE A 139 9.83 8.01 -14.41
N GLY A 140 9.34 9.25 -14.19
CA GLY A 140 7.91 9.54 -14.10
C GLY A 140 7.24 9.56 -15.49
N VAL A 141 6.24 8.72 -15.69
CA VAL A 141 5.40 8.66 -16.89
C VAL A 141 3.97 9.05 -16.50
N PRO A 142 3.41 10.15 -17.03
CA PRO A 142 2.03 10.57 -16.74
C PRO A 142 1.00 9.56 -17.24
N TYR A 143 -0.19 9.55 -16.62
CA TYR A 143 -1.32 8.77 -17.09
C TYR A 143 -1.70 9.11 -18.55
N HIS A 144 -2.24 8.12 -19.26
CA HIS A 144 -2.75 8.23 -20.63
C HIS A 144 -1.73 8.76 -21.64
N ARG A 145 -0.45 8.61 -21.33
CA ARG A 145 0.63 8.99 -22.22
C ARG A 145 1.45 7.77 -22.62
N PRO A 146 1.23 7.20 -23.82
CA PRO A 146 2.01 6.06 -24.27
C PRO A 146 3.48 6.45 -24.46
N VAL A 147 4.38 5.64 -23.91
CA VAL A 147 5.83 5.80 -24.02
C VAL A 147 6.43 4.57 -24.67
N HIS A 148 7.23 4.80 -25.72
CA HIS A 148 7.98 3.73 -26.36
C HIS A 148 9.23 3.41 -25.54
N LEU A 149 9.18 2.28 -24.79
CA LEU A 149 10.31 1.81 -23.98
C LEU A 149 11.41 1.21 -24.85
N ARG A 150 11.01 0.52 -25.93
CA ARG A 150 11.85 -0.05 -26.98
C ARG A 150 11.09 -0.01 -28.32
N LYS A 151 11.78 -0.33 -29.42
CA LYS A 151 11.19 -0.31 -30.78
C LYS A 151 9.85 -1.04 -30.88
N PHE A 152 9.67 -2.13 -30.12
CA PHE A 152 8.47 -2.99 -30.18
C PHE A 152 7.66 -3.00 -28.88
N LEU A 153 8.00 -2.17 -27.89
CA LEU A 153 7.37 -2.16 -26.59
C LEU A 153 6.88 -0.76 -26.24
N THR A 154 5.58 -0.63 -25.98
CA THR A 154 4.95 0.60 -25.51
C THR A 154 4.34 0.38 -24.14
N LEU A 155 4.57 1.32 -23.23
CA LEU A 155 3.97 1.41 -21.89
C LEU A 155 2.93 2.54 -21.88
N GLU A 156 1.78 2.29 -21.29
CA GLU A 156 0.80 3.30 -20.94
C GLU A 156 0.28 3.04 -19.52
N TYR A 157 0.14 4.09 -18.71
CA TYR A 157 -0.46 4.03 -17.39
C TYR A 157 -1.88 4.57 -17.40
N SER A 158 -2.81 3.89 -16.72
CA SER A 158 -4.14 4.38 -16.37
C SER A 158 -4.27 4.45 -14.86
N ASP A 159 -5.11 5.35 -14.35
CA ASP A 159 -5.29 5.51 -12.91
C ASP A 159 -5.93 4.26 -12.29
N ALA A 160 -5.27 3.65 -11.31
CA ALA A 160 -5.79 2.48 -10.61
C ALA A 160 -6.68 2.85 -9.41
N GLY A 161 -6.72 4.12 -8.99
CA GLY A 161 -7.59 4.63 -7.93
C GLY A 161 -7.33 4.09 -6.54
N HIS A 162 -6.16 3.46 -6.30
CA HIS A 162 -5.83 2.78 -5.05
C HIS A 162 -5.15 3.70 -4.03
N ILE A 163 -4.04 4.30 -4.42
CA ILE A 163 -3.37 5.37 -3.68
C ILE A 163 -2.90 6.46 -4.65
N LEU A 164 -2.39 7.56 -4.12
CA LEU A 164 -1.82 8.64 -4.94
C LEU A 164 -0.79 8.08 -5.92
N GLY A 165 -1.04 8.28 -7.22
CA GLY A 165 -0.13 7.84 -8.27
C GLY A 165 -0.23 6.36 -8.65
N SER A 166 -1.12 5.57 -8.04
CA SER A 166 -1.31 4.17 -8.41
C SER A 166 -1.77 4.00 -9.85
N ALA A 167 -1.25 2.98 -10.53
CA ALA A 167 -1.50 2.78 -11.95
C ALA A 167 -1.75 1.33 -12.34
N THR A 168 -2.70 1.15 -13.24
CA THR A 168 -2.78 -0.03 -14.09
C THR A 168 -1.76 0.11 -15.21
N VAL A 169 -0.98 -0.92 -15.45
CA VAL A 169 0.09 -0.99 -16.44
C VAL A 169 -0.43 -1.64 -17.72
N ASP A 170 -0.39 -0.94 -18.85
CA ASP A 170 -0.73 -1.46 -20.18
C ASP A 170 0.55 -1.57 -21.02
N LEU A 171 1.01 -2.80 -21.25
CA LEU A 171 2.16 -3.10 -22.11
C LEU A 171 1.71 -3.66 -23.45
N ARG A 172 2.10 -2.99 -24.52
CA ARG A 172 1.79 -3.41 -25.90
C ARG A 172 3.08 -3.78 -26.64
N LEU A 173 3.18 -5.06 -26.97
CA LEU A 173 4.25 -5.60 -27.80
C LEU A 173 3.78 -5.64 -29.25
N LYS A 174 4.54 -5.05 -30.16
CA LYS A 174 4.19 -4.94 -31.59
C LYS A 174 4.93 -5.93 -32.47
N GLU A 175 5.56 -6.97 -31.92
CA GLU A 175 6.18 -8.04 -32.70
C GLU A 175 5.13 -9.04 -33.22
N ASP A 176 5.30 -9.52 -34.45
CA ASP A 176 4.47 -10.52 -35.13
C ASP A 176 2.97 -10.20 -35.11
N SER A 177 2.17 -10.96 -34.37
CA SER A 177 0.72 -10.77 -34.22
C SER A 177 0.34 -9.65 -33.22
N GLY A 178 1.31 -9.08 -32.53
CA GLY A 178 1.08 -8.18 -31.41
C GLY A 178 0.63 -8.94 -30.16
N HIS A 179 0.97 -8.42 -28.98
CA HIS A 179 0.47 -8.94 -27.69
C HIS A 179 0.23 -7.80 -26.71
N ARG A 180 -0.91 -7.77 -26.08
CA ARG A 180 -1.27 -6.78 -25.06
C ARG A 180 -1.36 -7.42 -23.70
N LEU A 181 -0.48 -6.99 -22.78
CA LEU A 181 -0.50 -7.40 -21.38
C LEU A 181 -0.97 -6.22 -20.52
N VAL A 182 -1.99 -6.46 -19.70
CA VAL A 182 -2.45 -5.51 -18.68
C VAL A 182 -2.16 -6.10 -17.29
N PHE A 183 -1.44 -5.32 -16.48
CA PHE A 183 -1.25 -5.61 -15.06
C PHE A 183 -2.03 -4.58 -14.24
N SER A 184 -2.98 -5.04 -13.46
CA SER A 184 -3.89 -4.16 -12.71
C SER A 184 -3.14 -3.27 -11.69
N GLY A 185 -2.00 -3.73 -11.16
CA GLY A 185 -1.54 -3.28 -9.86
C GLY A 185 -2.62 -3.59 -8.82
N ASP A 186 -2.70 -2.77 -7.78
CA ASP A 186 -3.81 -2.80 -6.84
C ASP A 186 -4.90 -1.85 -7.31
N ILE A 187 -6.13 -2.35 -7.33
CA ILE A 187 -7.31 -1.63 -7.84
C ILE A 187 -8.01 -0.94 -6.67
N GLY A 188 -8.26 0.35 -6.82
CA GLY A 188 -8.95 1.13 -5.82
C GLY A 188 -10.48 1.03 -5.89
N ARG A 189 -11.11 1.55 -4.86
CA ARG A 189 -12.57 1.68 -4.76
C ARG A 189 -13.05 2.90 -5.52
N ARG A 190 -14.32 2.87 -5.89
CA ARG A 190 -14.98 4.03 -6.46
C ARG A 190 -15.57 4.94 -5.39
N GLY A 191 -15.56 6.24 -5.67
CA GLY A 191 -16.12 7.24 -4.78
C GLY A 191 -15.34 7.45 -3.48
N LEU A 192 -14.08 7.01 -3.41
CA LEU A 192 -13.19 7.40 -2.32
C LEU A 192 -12.88 8.91 -2.42
N PRO A 193 -12.74 9.60 -1.29
CA PRO A 193 -12.32 10.99 -1.30
C PRO A 193 -10.85 11.12 -1.75
N ILE A 194 -10.46 12.33 -2.15
CA ILE A 194 -9.09 12.76 -2.50
C ILE A 194 -8.66 12.29 -3.88
N ILE A 195 -8.57 10.99 -4.13
CA ILE A 195 -8.05 10.42 -5.39
C ILE A 195 -9.18 10.09 -6.37
N ARG A 196 -8.81 9.92 -7.64
CA ARG A 196 -9.77 9.57 -8.70
C ARG A 196 -10.26 8.13 -8.59
N ASP A 197 -11.42 7.88 -9.17
CA ASP A 197 -11.89 6.52 -9.43
C ASP A 197 -10.94 5.76 -10.37
N PRO A 198 -10.82 4.44 -10.24
CA PRO A 198 -10.02 3.62 -11.15
C PRO A 198 -10.54 3.71 -12.60
N GLU A 199 -9.62 3.89 -13.55
CA GLU A 199 -9.87 3.97 -14.99
C GLU A 199 -9.24 2.78 -15.71
N PRO A 200 -9.94 1.64 -15.87
CA PRO A 200 -9.40 0.48 -16.57
C PRO A 200 -9.15 0.77 -18.05
N PRO A 201 -8.01 0.32 -18.62
CA PRO A 201 -7.72 0.51 -20.04
C PRO A 201 -8.69 -0.29 -20.91
N SER A 202 -9.28 0.32 -21.94
CA SER A 202 -10.30 -0.31 -22.77
C SER A 202 -9.73 -1.11 -23.95
N GLY A 203 -10.47 -2.15 -24.38
CA GLY A 203 -10.22 -2.93 -25.59
C GLY A 203 -9.71 -4.36 -25.33
N PRO A 204 -9.45 -5.15 -26.39
CA PRO A 204 -9.03 -6.54 -26.28
C PRO A 204 -7.71 -6.69 -25.52
N ILE A 205 -7.62 -7.72 -24.64
CA ILE A 205 -6.46 -8.02 -23.80
C ILE A 205 -6.05 -9.47 -24.03
N ASP A 206 -4.78 -9.71 -24.37
CA ASP A 206 -4.25 -11.06 -24.51
C ASP A 206 -3.92 -11.68 -23.16
N THR A 207 -3.29 -10.89 -22.26
CA THR A 207 -2.95 -11.35 -20.91
C THR A 207 -3.32 -10.28 -19.88
N LEU A 208 -4.14 -10.67 -18.91
CA LEU A 208 -4.46 -9.88 -17.72
C LEU A 208 -3.77 -10.47 -16.50
N ILE A 209 -3.05 -9.66 -15.72
CA ILE A 209 -2.61 -9.98 -14.36
C ILE A 209 -3.43 -9.10 -13.43
N ILE A 210 -4.18 -9.71 -12.50
CA ILE A 210 -5.16 -8.98 -11.68
C ILE A 210 -5.08 -9.36 -10.20
N GLU A 211 -5.19 -8.34 -9.32
CA GLU A 211 -5.28 -8.52 -7.88
C GLU A 211 -6.57 -9.21 -7.45
N SER A 212 -6.58 -9.70 -6.21
CA SER A 212 -7.73 -10.39 -5.62
C SER A 212 -7.88 -10.19 -4.11
N THR A 213 -7.30 -9.13 -3.57
CA THR A 213 -7.17 -8.88 -2.12
C THR A 213 -8.51 -8.99 -1.38
N TYR A 214 -9.58 -8.44 -1.94
CA TYR A 214 -10.92 -8.47 -1.35
C TYR A 214 -12.01 -8.99 -2.31
N ALA A 215 -11.64 -9.85 -3.23
CA ALA A 215 -12.60 -10.46 -4.16
C ALA A 215 -13.63 -11.38 -3.50
N ASP A 216 -13.42 -11.78 -2.25
CA ASP A 216 -14.28 -12.69 -1.46
C ASP A 216 -15.27 -11.97 -0.54
N ARG A 217 -15.31 -10.64 -0.54
CA ARG A 217 -16.15 -9.88 0.40
C ARG A 217 -16.67 -8.57 -0.17
N ALA A 218 -17.61 -7.94 0.54
CA ALA A 218 -18.09 -6.60 0.29
C ALA A 218 -17.57 -5.63 1.35
N HIS A 219 -17.33 -4.39 0.97
CA HIS A 219 -16.96 -3.32 1.87
C HIS A 219 -18.19 -2.55 2.37
N GLU A 220 -18.03 -1.98 3.54
CA GLU A 220 -18.92 -0.95 4.06
C GLU A 220 -18.81 0.32 3.19
N SER A 221 -19.92 1.09 3.11
CA SER A 221 -19.91 2.35 2.39
C SER A 221 -18.97 3.37 3.08
N VAL A 222 -18.37 4.28 2.31
CA VAL A 222 -17.53 5.37 2.85
C VAL A 222 -18.34 6.24 3.80
N HIS A 223 -19.61 6.54 3.45
CA HIS A 223 -20.50 7.34 4.28
C HIS A 223 -20.78 6.70 5.65
N ASP A 224 -21.07 5.38 5.69
CA ASP A 224 -21.31 4.68 6.95
C ASP A 224 -20.01 4.63 7.80
N ALA A 225 -18.85 4.49 7.15
CA ALA A 225 -17.56 4.52 7.81
C ALA A 225 -17.26 5.90 8.44
N GLU A 226 -17.54 6.99 7.75
CA GLU A 226 -17.39 8.34 8.27
C GLU A 226 -18.34 8.58 9.45
N GLN A 227 -19.60 8.19 9.36
CA GLN A 227 -20.54 8.31 10.46
C GLN A 227 -20.06 7.55 11.70
N LYS A 228 -19.65 6.29 11.55
CA LYS A 228 -19.10 5.47 12.64
C LYS A 228 -17.84 6.10 13.26
N LEU A 229 -16.97 6.68 12.43
CA LEU A 229 -15.79 7.42 12.92
C LEU A 229 -16.20 8.60 13.79
N GLY A 230 -17.16 9.41 13.35
CA GLY A 230 -17.67 10.56 14.08
C GLY A 230 -18.29 10.16 15.43
N GLU A 231 -19.16 9.14 15.44
CA GLU A 231 -19.80 8.60 16.64
C GLU A 231 -18.77 8.04 17.63
N LEU A 232 -17.76 7.30 17.14
CA LEU A 232 -16.70 6.73 17.98
C LEU A 232 -15.84 7.83 18.61
N VAL A 233 -15.37 8.79 17.81
CA VAL A 233 -14.54 9.91 18.30
C VAL A 233 -15.30 10.71 19.35
N SER A 234 -16.57 11.04 19.11
CA SER A 234 -17.41 11.82 20.04
C SER A 234 -17.65 11.05 21.34
N ARG A 235 -17.96 9.75 21.26
CA ARG A 235 -18.17 8.89 22.44
C ARG A 235 -16.91 8.74 23.29
N VAL A 236 -15.76 8.52 22.64
CA VAL A 236 -14.46 8.39 23.36
C VAL A 236 -14.04 9.72 23.97
N ALA A 237 -14.23 10.83 23.27
CA ALA A 237 -13.95 12.16 23.78
C ALA A 237 -14.81 12.51 24.99
N ALA A 238 -16.11 12.19 24.97
CA ALA A 238 -17.04 12.46 26.07
C ALA A 238 -16.63 11.77 27.40
N ARG A 239 -15.94 10.63 27.32
CA ARG A 239 -15.38 9.93 28.52
C ARG A 239 -13.93 10.36 28.84
N GLY A 240 -13.39 11.38 28.16
CA GLY A 240 -12.04 11.92 28.35
C GLY A 240 -10.93 11.02 27.81
N GLY A 241 -11.26 10.08 26.93
CA GLY A 241 -10.33 9.11 26.35
C GLY A 241 -9.66 9.56 25.07
N LYS A 242 -8.64 8.80 24.63
CA LYS A 242 -7.92 8.99 23.35
C LYS A 242 -8.32 7.92 22.36
N VAL A 243 -8.41 8.29 21.08
CA VAL A 243 -8.55 7.35 19.95
C VAL A 243 -7.19 7.17 19.31
N ILE A 244 -6.63 5.96 19.40
CA ILE A 244 -5.37 5.59 18.75
C ILE A 244 -5.71 4.87 17.45
N ILE A 245 -5.24 5.40 16.32
CA ILE A 245 -5.52 4.88 14.98
C ILE A 245 -4.22 4.39 14.35
N PRO A 246 -3.93 3.07 14.41
CA PRO A 246 -2.88 2.46 13.62
C PRO A 246 -3.16 2.69 12.13
N SER A 247 -2.23 3.30 11.41
CA SER A 247 -2.44 3.69 10.02
C SER A 247 -1.18 3.49 9.18
N PHE A 248 -1.36 3.08 7.91
CA PHE A 248 -0.31 3.21 6.93
C PHE A 248 0.00 4.69 6.71
N ALA A 249 1.27 5.00 6.56
CA ALA A 249 1.74 6.38 6.43
C ALA A 249 1.32 7.04 5.10
N VAL A 250 1.12 6.22 4.07
CA VAL A 250 0.70 6.64 2.72
C VAL A 250 -0.71 6.16 2.43
N GLY A 251 -1.56 7.04 1.93
CA GLY A 251 -2.96 6.81 1.59
C GLY A 251 -3.85 6.89 2.84
N ARG A 252 -3.81 5.88 3.69
CA ARG A 252 -4.72 5.72 4.82
C ARG A 252 -4.67 6.86 5.83
N ALA A 253 -3.48 7.35 6.20
CA ALA A 253 -3.36 8.48 7.14
C ALA A 253 -4.02 9.74 6.57
N GLN A 254 -3.85 10.00 5.28
CA GLN A 254 -4.43 11.15 4.59
C GLN A 254 -5.96 11.04 4.50
N GLU A 255 -6.51 9.85 4.21
CA GLU A 255 -7.96 9.61 4.17
C GLU A 255 -8.62 9.81 5.53
N VAL A 256 -8.01 9.30 6.61
CA VAL A 256 -8.51 9.50 7.98
C VAL A 256 -8.45 10.97 8.39
N VAL A 257 -7.37 11.68 8.05
CA VAL A 257 -7.27 13.14 8.29
C VAL A 257 -8.35 13.88 7.54
N TYR A 258 -8.60 13.53 6.28
CA TYR A 258 -9.67 14.12 5.48
C TYR A 258 -11.06 13.90 6.12
N ALA A 259 -11.37 12.64 6.48
CA ALA A 259 -12.65 12.30 7.11
C ALA A 259 -12.85 13.06 8.43
N LEU A 260 -11.82 13.16 9.28
CA LEU A 260 -11.88 13.94 10.51
C LEU A 260 -12.06 15.43 10.25
N HIS A 261 -11.46 15.97 9.18
CA HIS A 261 -11.68 17.35 8.75
C HIS A 261 -13.13 17.62 8.34
N GLN A 262 -13.72 16.72 7.52
CA GLN A 262 -15.14 16.83 7.11
C GLN A 262 -16.08 16.74 8.31
N LEU A 263 -15.86 15.77 9.20
CA LEU A 263 -16.65 15.61 10.43
C LEU A 263 -16.57 16.84 11.35
N TRP A 264 -15.38 17.44 11.47
CA TRP A 264 -15.20 18.66 12.24
C TRP A 264 -15.93 19.86 11.61
N ARG A 265 -15.78 20.06 10.30
CA ARG A 265 -16.51 21.11 9.57
C ARG A 265 -18.03 20.97 9.70
N ALA A 266 -18.54 19.75 9.69
CA ALA A 266 -19.94 19.41 9.89
C ALA A 266 -20.37 19.48 11.38
N LYS A 267 -19.46 19.79 12.31
CA LYS A 267 -19.70 19.81 13.78
C LYS A 267 -20.19 18.47 14.34
N GLN A 268 -19.75 17.38 13.72
CA GLN A 268 -20.08 16.01 14.13
C GLN A 268 -19.07 15.41 15.11
N ILE A 269 -17.92 16.05 15.29
CA ILE A 269 -16.94 15.72 16.34
C ILE A 269 -16.58 16.96 17.15
N PRO A 270 -16.19 16.79 18.44
CA PRO A 270 -15.79 17.91 19.29
C PRO A 270 -14.44 18.52 18.89
N ASP A 271 -14.19 19.75 19.37
CA ASP A 271 -12.91 20.45 19.19
C ASP A 271 -11.81 19.83 20.07
N ILE A 272 -11.25 18.73 19.63
CA ILE A 272 -10.15 18.01 20.29
C ILE A 272 -8.92 17.95 19.38
N PRO A 273 -7.70 17.92 19.93
CA PRO A 273 -6.49 17.84 19.11
C PRO A 273 -6.41 16.50 18.36
N ILE A 274 -5.98 16.59 17.10
CA ILE A 274 -5.75 15.47 16.20
C ILE A 274 -4.27 15.47 15.84
N PHE A 275 -3.55 14.37 16.17
CA PHE A 275 -2.13 14.23 15.91
C PHE A 275 -1.87 13.23 14.80
N VAL A 276 -1.07 13.62 13.82
CA VAL A 276 -0.42 12.71 12.87
C VAL A 276 1.02 12.51 13.37
N ASP A 277 1.23 11.44 14.16
CA ASP A 277 2.52 11.15 14.79
C ASP A 277 3.30 10.08 14.00
N SER A 278 3.72 10.47 12.81
CA SER A 278 4.55 9.67 11.91
C SER A 278 5.31 10.60 10.96
N PRO A 279 6.66 10.68 11.03
CA PRO A 279 7.45 11.48 10.10
C PRO A 279 7.16 11.13 8.64
N LEU A 280 7.07 9.84 8.30
CA LEU A 280 6.74 9.39 6.96
C LEU A 280 5.36 9.85 6.50
N ALA A 281 4.33 9.82 7.38
CA ALA A 281 3.00 10.31 7.02
C ALA A 281 3.00 11.83 6.77
N VAL A 282 3.81 12.59 7.49
CA VAL A 282 3.99 14.03 7.25
C VAL A 282 4.65 14.28 5.89
N ASP A 283 5.69 13.52 5.55
CA ASP A 283 6.39 13.62 4.26
C ASP A 283 5.46 13.19 3.11
N ALA A 284 4.75 12.08 3.26
CA ALA A 284 3.75 11.63 2.29
C ALA A 284 2.66 12.68 2.06
N THR A 285 2.15 13.33 3.14
CA THR A 285 1.16 14.41 3.00
C THR A 285 1.72 15.60 2.21
N THR A 286 3.03 15.88 2.32
CA THR A 286 3.67 16.91 1.49
C THR A 286 3.65 16.48 0.01
N VAL A 287 3.92 15.21 -0.29
CA VAL A 287 3.82 14.68 -1.66
C VAL A 287 2.38 14.77 -2.19
N PHE A 288 1.37 14.44 -1.37
CA PHE A 288 -0.03 14.63 -1.75
C PHE A 288 -0.31 16.07 -2.20
N ARG A 289 0.17 17.07 -1.44
CA ARG A 289 0.01 18.49 -1.79
C ARG A 289 0.74 18.88 -3.10
N MET A 290 1.77 18.17 -3.49
CA MET A 290 2.53 18.42 -4.73
C MET A 290 1.84 17.88 -5.98
N HIS A 291 0.88 16.94 -5.84
CA HIS A 291 0.22 16.26 -6.94
C HIS A 291 -1.31 16.47 -7.00
N PRO A 292 -1.82 17.72 -7.01
CA PRO A 292 -3.25 17.98 -7.09
C PRO A 292 -3.87 17.50 -8.42
N GLU A 293 -3.05 17.29 -9.46
CA GLU A 293 -3.50 16.76 -10.74
C GLU A 293 -4.05 15.31 -10.66
N VAL A 294 -3.72 14.58 -9.59
CA VAL A 294 -4.20 13.21 -9.34
C VAL A 294 -5.47 13.17 -8.48
N PHE A 295 -5.89 14.31 -7.93
CA PHE A 295 -7.09 14.39 -7.10
C PHE A 295 -8.37 14.30 -7.92
N ASP A 296 -9.46 13.85 -7.27
CA ASP A 296 -10.80 13.94 -7.86
C ASP A 296 -11.12 15.41 -8.20
N ARG A 297 -11.90 15.60 -9.27
CA ARG A 297 -12.32 16.95 -9.70
C ARG A 297 -13.07 17.72 -8.62
N ARG A 298 -13.85 17.04 -7.78
CA ARG A 298 -14.60 17.65 -6.68
C ARG A 298 -13.67 18.28 -5.65
N GLU A 299 -12.61 17.56 -5.30
CA GLU A 299 -11.62 18.00 -4.31
C GLU A 299 -10.73 19.13 -4.86
N ARG A 300 -10.45 19.17 -6.17
CA ARG A 300 -9.74 20.26 -6.82
C ARG A 300 -10.50 21.58 -6.80
N LEU A 301 -11.85 21.52 -6.83
CA LEU A 301 -12.71 22.72 -6.90
C LEU A 301 -12.96 23.33 -5.51
N VAL A 302 -12.72 22.61 -4.43
CA VAL A 302 -13.06 23.05 -3.08
C VAL A 302 -11.94 23.90 -2.46
N ASP A 303 -10.68 23.66 -2.83
CA ASP A 303 -9.55 24.46 -2.34
C ASP A 303 -8.26 24.12 -3.11
N ASP A 304 -7.27 25.01 -3.11
CA ASP A 304 -5.94 24.85 -3.73
C ASP A 304 -5.08 23.70 -3.13
N GLY A 305 -5.70 22.59 -2.69
CA GLY A 305 -5.07 21.38 -2.14
C GLY A 305 -4.45 21.55 -0.74
N HIS A 306 -4.29 22.79 -0.26
CA HIS A 306 -3.71 23.05 1.05
C HIS A 306 -4.70 22.84 2.20
N ALA A 307 -5.95 23.23 2.05
CA ALA A 307 -6.95 23.13 3.10
C ALA A 307 -7.41 21.69 3.44
N LEU A 308 -7.23 20.72 2.52
CA LEU A 308 -7.61 19.33 2.78
C LEU A 308 -6.86 18.72 3.98
N PHE A 309 -5.60 19.08 4.14
CA PHE A 309 -4.69 18.53 5.15
C PHE A 309 -4.18 19.60 6.13
N ASP A 310 -4.93 20.70 6.30
CA ASP A 310 -4.59 21.77 7.22
C ASP A 310 -5.86 22.38 7.83
N PHE A 311 -6.06 22.18 9.14
CA PHE A 311 -7.17 22.76 9.91
C PHE A 311 -6.76 22.93 11.37
N PRO A 312 -7.44 23.80 12.14
CA PRO A 312 -6.96 24.27 13.46
C PRO A 312 -6.67 23.18 14.50
N LEU A 313 -7.33 22.02 14.40
CA LEU A 313 -7.15 20.92 15.36
C LEU A 313 -6.00 19.99 15.00
N LEU A 314 -5.54 20.00 13.74
CA LEU A 314 -4.54 19.07 13.22
C LEU A 314 -3.12 19.50 13.61
N ARG A 315 -2.33 18.53 14.07
CA ARG A 315 -0.93 18.69 14.47
C ARG A 315 -0.08 17.58 13.84
N TYR A 316 0.87 17.94 13.00
CA TYR A 316 1.86 17.05 12.44
C TYR A 316 3.09 16.97 13.36
N VAL A 317 3.48 15.76 13.76
CA VAL A 317 4.53 15.54 14.76
C VAL A 317 5.71 14.79 14.16
N ARG A 318 6.86 15.47 14.06
CA ARG A 318 8.11 14.89 13.53
C ARG A 318 9.07 14.47 14.64
N SER A 319 9.20 15.30 15.70
CA SER A 319 10.21 15.06 16.73
C SER A 319 9.78 13.95 17.71
N VAL A 320 10.77 13.19 18.20
CA VAL A 320 10.54 12.18 19.26
C VAL A 320 10.11 12.87 20.55
N THR A 321 10.62 14.06 20.85
CA THR A 321 10.29 14.82 22.05
C THR A 321 8.79 15.20 22.04
N ASP A 322 8.26 15.68 20.92
CA ASP A 322 6.86 16.07 20.84
C ASP A 322 5.95 14.82 20.82
N SER A 323 6.37 13.72 20.19
CA SER A 323 5.68 12.45 20.27
C SER A 323 5.51 11.95 21.72
N LYS A 324 6.55 12.06 22.55
CA LYS A 324 6.49 11.70 23.98
C LYS A 324 5.52 12.58 24.75
N LYS A 325 5.38 13.88 24.43
CA LYS A 325 4.43 14.80 25.06
C LYS A 325 2.98 14.37 24.84
N ILE A 326 2.65 13.78 23.68
CA ILE A 326 1.30 13.27 23.40
C ILE A 326 0.90 12.19 24.43
N ASN A 327 1.84 11.30 24.81
CA ASN A 327 1.58 10.24 25.77
C ASN A 327 1.32 10.75 27.20
N THR A 328 1.87 11.92 27.55
CA THR A 328 1.69 12.54 28.88
C THR A 328 0.59 13.60 28.90
N MET A 329 0.02 13.92 27.76
CA MET A 329 -1.06 14.93 27.66
C MET A 329 -2.36 14.40 28.30
N ASN A 330 -2.99 15.24 29.11
CA ASN A 330 -4.31 14.96 29.67
C ASN A 330 -5.44 15.33 28.69
N GLY A 331 -6.57 14.64 28.82
CA GLY A 331 -7.77 14.90 28.04
C GLY A 331 -7.85 14.11 26.73
N PRO A 332 -8.97 14.30 25.99
CA PRO A 332 -9.25 13.56 24.77
C PRO A 332 -8.37 14.01 23.60
N ALA A 333 -8.05 13.09 22.72
CA ALA A 333 -7.32 13.34 21.49
C ALA A 333 -7.54 12.21 20.47
N VAL A 334 -7.27 12.49 19.19
CA VAL A 334 -7.08 11.48 18.16
C VAL A 334 -5.59 11.41 17.82
N ILE A 335 -5.05 10.19 17.76
CA ILE A 335 -3.63 9.93 17.49
C ILE A 335 -3.55 8.98 16.29
N ILE A 336 -3.12 9.46 15.14
CA ILE A 336 -2.87 8.67 13.92
C ILE A 336 -1.37 8.39 13.85
N ALA A 337 -0.99 7.11 13.88
CA ALA A 337 0.43 6.74 13.91
C ALA A 337 0.73 5.47 13.10
N ALA A 338 1.86 5.44 12.44
CA ALA A 338 2.35 4.23 11.75
C ALA A 338 3.05 3.27 12.75
N SER A 339 3.00 1.96 12.51
CA SER A 339 2.53 1.25 11.33
C SER A 339 1.05 0.82 11.44
N GLY A 340 0.43 0.61 10.27
CA GLY A 340 -0.99 0.21 10.20
C GLY A 340 -1.29 -1.17 10.78
N MET A 341 -0.31 -2.10 10.78
CA MET A 341 -0.43 -3.46 11.34
C MET A 341 0.16 -3.61 12.75
N VAL A 342 0.59 -2.51 13.37
CA VAL A 342 1.14 -2.46 14.75
C VAL A 342 2.41 -3.33 14.92
N GLU A 343 3.23 -3.48 13.89
CA GLU A 343 4.47 -4.27 14.00
C GLU A 343 5.70 -3.41 14.31
N SER A 344 5.63 -2.12 14.08
CA SER A 344 6.74 -1.17 14.28
C SER A 344 6.23 0.26 14.49
N GLY A 345 7.14 1.20 14.69
CA GLY A 345 6.86 2.62 14.68
C GLY A 345 6.28 3.17 16.00
N ARG A 346 5.85 4.44 15.92
CA ARG A 346 5.38 5.19 17.09
C ARG A 346 4.05 4.67 17.65
N VAL A 347 3.24 4.02 16.83
CA VAL A 347 1.97 3.42 17.26
C VAL A 347 2.15 2.44 18.40
N LEU A 348 3.25 1.68 18.42
CA LEU A 348 3.57 0.78 19.53
C LEU A 348 3.74 1.51 20.85
N HIS A 349 4.39 2.69 20.85
CA HIS A 349 4.53 3.51 22.05
C HIS A 349 3.18 4.04 22.55
N HIS A 350 2.33 4.51 21.63
CA HIS A 350 0.99 4.97 21.98
C HIS A 350 0.13 3.84 22.55
N ILE A 351 0.14 2.67 21.93
CA ILE A 351 -0.60 1.50 22.43
C ILE A 351 -0.05 1.09 23.81
N GLY A 352 1.27 0.99 23.96
CA GLY A 352 1.88 0.62 25.25
C GLY A 352 1.51 1.58 26.40
N ASN A 353 1.39 2.89 26.10
CA ASN A 353 1.03 3.88 27.11
C ASN A 353 -0.49 4.00 27.38
N HIS A 354 -1.34 3.60 26.45
CA HIS A 354 -2.77 3.92 26.51
C HIS A 354 -3.69 2.70 26.53
N ALA A 355 -3.21 1.48 26.21
CA ALA A 355 -4.04 0.28 26.14
C ALA A 355 -4.64 -0.12 27.49
N GLY A 356 -3.98 0.21 28.61
CA GLY A 356 -4.45 -0.11 29.97
C GLY A 356 -5.60 0.79 30.48
N ASP A 357 -5.94 1.87 29.80
CA ASP A 357 -6.99 2.79 30.23
C ASP A 357 -8.31 2.53 29.47
N HIS A 358 -9.36 2.12 30.19
CA HIS A 358 -10.68 1.80 29.63
C HIS A 358 -11.39 3.00 28.94
N ARG A 359 -10.94 4.21 29.18
CA ARG A 359 -11.46 5.40 28.48
C ARG A 359 -11.01 5.47 27.03
N ASN A 360 -9.88 4.87 26.70
CA ASN A 360 -9.27 4.94 25.38
C ASN A 360 -9.89 3.93 24.40
N CYS A 361 -9.60 4.14 23.12
CA CYS A 361 -9.97 3.20 22.05
C CYS A 361 -8.81 3.03 21.07
N ILE A 362 -8.53 1.79 20.69
CA ILE A 362 -7.70 1.46 19.51
C ILE A 362 -8.66 1.23 18.35
N LEU A 363 -8.55 2.07 17.30
CA LEU A 363 -9.42 2.00 16.13
C LEU A 363 -8.64 1.51 14.91
N PHE A 364 -8.97 0.32 14.43
CA PHE A 364 -8.45 -0.21 13.17
C PHE A 364 -9.28 0.30 11.98
N VAL A 365 -8.60 0.88 11.01
CA VAL A 365 -9.20 1.45 9.78
C VAL A 365 -8.67 0.76 8.51
N GLY A 366 -8.01 -0.38 8.64
CA GLY A 366 -7.44 -1.15 7.54
C GLY A 366 -7.27 -2.62 7.89
N PHE A 367 -6.88 -3.39 6.88
CA PHE A 367 -6.62 -4.81 7.00
C PHE A 367 -5.52 -5.10 8.03
N GLN A 368 -5.71 -6.16 8.80
CA GLN A 368 -4.73 -6.69 9.75
C GLN A 368 -4.34 -8.10 9.31
N ALA A 369 -3.12 -8.25 8.78
CA ALA A 369 -2.62 -9.53 8.32
C ALA A 369 -2.48 -10.54 9.46
N GLU A 370 -2.61 -11.81 9.15
CA GLU A 370 -2.39 -12.88 10.11
C GLU A 370 -1.02 -12.77 10.79
N HIS A 371 -0.94 -13.18 12.04
CA HIS A 371 0.27 -13.16 12.89
C HIS A 371 0.81 -11.78 13.28
N THR A 372 0.18 -10.67 12.86
CA THR A 372 0.55 -9.31 13.31
C THR A 372 0.02 -9.00 14.70
N LEU A 373 0.64 -8.04 15.40
CA LEU A 373 0.14 -7.59 16.71
C LEU A 373 -1.23 -6.91 16.55
N GLY A 374 -1.45 -6.15 15.47
CA GLY A 374 -2.72 -5.53 15.16
C GLY A 374 -3.86 -6.55 15.05
N ARG A 375 -3.64 -7.68 14.35
CA ARG A 375 -4.61 -8.77 14.24
C ARG A 375 -4.92 -9.39 15.60
N ARG A 376 -3.94 -9.65 16.41
CA ARG A 376 -4.12 -10.21 17.76
C ARG A 376 -4.91 -9.27 18.68
N ILE A 377 -4.66 -7.95 18.62
CA ILE A 377 -5.44 -6.95 19.36
C ILE A 377 -6.89 -6.95 18.87
N GLN A 378 -7.11 -6.98 17.56
CA GLN A 378 -8.43 -7.01 16.94
C GLN A 378 -9.23 -8.26 17.34
N GLU A 379 -8.58 -9.40 17.47
CA GLU A 379 -9.14 -10.68 17.94
C GLU A 379 -9.36 -10.74 19.46
N GLY A 380 -9.03 -9.67 20.18
CA GLY A 380 -9.32 -9.55 21.60
C GLY A 380 -8.20 -10.02 22.53
N GLN A 381 -6.98 -10.28 22.04
CA GLN A 381 -5.88 -10.71 22.89
C GLN A 381 -5.62 -9.70 24.02
N SER A 382 -5.48 -10.21 25.24
CA SER A 382 -4.98 -9.52 26.44
C SER A 382 -4.35 -10.56 27.38
N PRO A 383 -3.17 -10.31 27.96
CA PRO A 383 -2.30 -9.16 27.71
C PRO A 383 -1.67 -9.16 26.29
N ILE A 384 -1.29 -7.99 25.83
CA ILE A 384 -0.54 -7.79 24.59
C ILE A 384 0.95 -7.57 24.89
N ARG A 385 1.83 -7.99 23.97
CA ARG A 385 3.27 -7.78 24.13
C ARG A 385 3.76 -6.61 23.28
N VAL A 386 4.17 -5.53 23.95
CA VAL A 386 4.69 -4.31 23.30
C VAL A 386 6.14 -4.12 23.74
N TYR A 387 7.09 -4.05 22.80
CA TYR A 387 8.55 -3.98 23.08
C TYR A 387 9.08 -5.03 24.08
N GLY A 388 8.44 -6.20 24.12
CA GLY A 388 8.82 -7.29 25.03
C GLY A 388 8.12 -7.25 26.39
N GLU A 389 7.48 -6.17 26.76
CA GLU A 389 6.70 -6.01 27.98
C GLU A 389 5.25 -6.46 27.78
N LEU A 390 4.66 -7.06 28.80
CA LEU A 390 3.24 -7.43 28.82
C LEU A 390 2.41 -6.24 29.30
N VAL A 391 1.42 -5.85 28.50
CA VAL A 391 0.50 -4.76 28.80
C VAL A 391 -0.92 -5.32 28.84
N ASP A 392 -1.60 -5.18 29.97
CA ASP A 392 -3.03 -5.53 30.10
C ASP A 392 -3.86 -4.53 29.29
N ARG A 393 -4.62 -5.04 28.32
CA ARG A 393 -5.48 -4.21 27.48
C ARG A 393 -6.87 -4.11 28.09
N HIS A 394 -7.21 -2.93 28.57
CA HIS A 394 -8.55 -2.57 29.09
C HIS A 394 -9.29 -1.59 28.16
N CYS A 395 -8.60 -0.97 27.21
CA CYS A 395 -9.22 -0.05 26.25
C CYS A 395 -10.19 -0.76 25.31
N GLU A 396 -11.13 0.01 24.77
CA GLU A 396 -12.01 -0.41 23.67
C GLU A 396 -11.18 -0.73 22.42
N VAL A 397 -11.61 -1.74 21.65
CA VAL A 397 -11.08 -2.02 20.32
C VAL A 397 -12.24 -1.94 19.33
N ALA A 398 -12.06 -1.15 18.30
CA ALA A 398 -13.05 -0.98 17.23
C ALA A 398 -12.41 -1.17 15.85
N THR A 399 -13.24 -1.53 14.87
CA THR A 399 -12.82 -1.67 13.47
C THR A 399 -13.85 -0.98 12.58
N ILE A 400 -13.37 -0.18 11.62
CA ILE A 400 -14.17 0.42 10.56
C ILE A 400 -13.61 -0.04 9.22
N GLY A 401 -14.39 -0.85 8.48
CA GLY A 401 -13.95 -1.50 7.23
C GLY A 401 -14.02 -0.62 5.98
N GLY A 402 -14.77 0.48 6.03
CA GLY A 402 -15.05 1.34 4.87
C GLY A 402 -13.87 2.15 4.35
N TYR A 403 -12.76 2.16 5.08
CA TYR A 403 -11.52 2.84 4.66
C TYR A 403 -10.55 1.93 3.90
N SER A 404 -10.94 0.73 3.47
CA SER A 404 -10.07 -0.07 2.59
C SER A 404 -9.83 0.65 1.27
N ALA A 405 -8.57 0.69 0.82
CA ALA A 405 -8.22 1.28 -0.47
C ALA A 405 -8.46 0.32 -1.64
N HIS A 406 -8.44 -1.01 -1.40
CA HIS A 406 -8.69 -2.00 -2.44
C HIS A 406 -10.17 -2.12 -2.78
N ALA A 407 -10.46 -2.38 -4.03
CA ALA A 407 -11.78 -2.73 -4.53
C ALA A 407 -12.30 -4.03 -3.90
N ASP A 408 -13.60 -4.10 -3.65
CA ASP A 408 -14.29 -5.31 -3.22
C ASP A 408 -14.75 -6.18 -4.41
N ALA A 409 -15.42 -7.31 -4.13
CA ALA A 409 -15.90 -8.24 -5.15
C ALA A 409 -16.75 -7.58 -6.24
N ALA A 410 -17.65 -6.68 -5.87
CA ALA A 410 -18.54 -5.99 -6.82
C ALA A 410 -17.78 -4.95 -7.65
N GLU A 411 -16.87 -4.22 -7.02
CA GLU A 411 -16.03 -3.21 -7.66
C GLU A 411 -15.00 -3.83 -8.61
N LEU A 412 -14.36 -4.96 -8.23
CA LEU A 412 -13.48 -5.75 -9.10
C LEU A 412 -14.23 -6.29 -10.32
N ARG A 413 -15.42 -6.84 -10.13
CA ARG A 413 -16.27 -7.27 -11.25
C ARG A 413 -16.63 -6.11 -12.18
N ALA A 414 -17.00 -4.96 -11.62
CA ALA A 414 -17.31 -3.76 -12.40
C ALA A 414 -16.08 -3.24 -13.16
N TRP A 415 -14.89 -3.34 -12.57
CA TRP A 415 -13.62 -2.98 -13.22
C TRP A 415 -13.35 -3.89 -14.43
N VAL A 416 -13.49 -5.22 -14.27
CA VAL A 416 -13.34 -6.20 -15.38
C VAL A 416 -14.31 -5.89 -16.53
N ARG A 417 -15.58 -5.62 -16.24
CA ARG A 417 -16.60 -5.25 -17.27
C ARG A 417 -16.22 -3.97 -18.02
N ARG A 418 -15.60 -3.02 -17.35
CA ARG A 418 -15.18 -1.73 -17.95
C ARG A 418 -13.96 -1.84 -18.87
N LEU A 419 -13.22 -2.95 -18.85
CA LEU A 419 -12.18 -3.22 -19.85
C LEU A 419 -12.76 -3.28 -21.28
N GLY A 420 -14.06 -3.61 -21.42
CA GLY A 420 -14.84 -3.40 -22.65
C GLY A 420 -14.40 -4.23 -23.84
N GLY A 421 -13.61 -5.28 -23.65
CA GLY A 421 -13.14 -6.17 -24.70
C GLY A 421 -12.90 -7.60 -24.20
N PRO A 422 -12.72 -8.57 -25.09
CA PRO A 422 -12.40 -9.93 -24.70
C PRO A 422 -11.04 -9.99 -24.01
N ILE A 423 -10.97 -10.80 -22.94
CA ILE A 423 -9.75 -11.18 -22.24
C ILE A 423 -9.46 -12.63 -22.63
N ARG A 424 -8.32 -12.86 -23.28
CA ARG A 424 -7.94 -14.23 -23.71
C ARG A 424 -7.52 -15.08 -22.53
N ARG A 425 -6.61 -14.56 -21.68
CA ARG A 425 -6.03 -15.24 -20.54
C ARG A 425 -5.92 -14.31 -19.34
N ALA A 426 -6.19 -14.80 -18.14
CA ALA A 426 -6.03 -14.05 -16.90
C ALA A 426 -5.23 -14.83 -15.85
N PHE A 427 -4.38 -14.13 -15.12
CA PHE A 427 -3.65 -14.61 -13.95
C PHE A 427 -4.14 -13.85 -12.72
N VAL A 428 -4.64 -14.60 -11.75
CA VAL A 428 -5.15 -14.06 -10.48
C VAL A 428 -4.04 -14.10 -9.45
N VAL A 429 -3.67 -12.96 -8.93
CA VAL A 429 -2.55 -12.76 -8.01
C VAL A 429 -2.95 -11.87 -6.83
N HIS A 430 -2.01 -11.57 -5.94
CA HIS A 430 -2.15 -10.58 -4.87
C HIS A 430 -3.43 -10.82 -4.05
N GLY A 431 -3.52 -11.98 -3.39
CA GLY A 431 -4.66 -12.37 -2.57
C GLY A 431 -4.39 -13.62 -1.76
N GLU A 432 -5.16 -13.81 -0.71
CA GLU A 432 -5.25 -15.06 0.03
C GLU A 432 -6.16 -16.05 -0.74
N LEU A 433 -6.06 -17.33 -0.40
CA LEU A 433 -6.77 -18.40 -1.13
C LEU A 433 -8.27 -18.16 -1.35
N PRO A 434 -9.05 -17.61 -0.38
CA PRO A 434 -10.47 -17.27 -0.64
C PRO A 434 -10.63 -16.20 -1.71
N GLY A 435 -9.86 -15.12 -1.65
CA GLY A 435 -9.90 -14.03 -2.62
C GLY A 435 -9.48 -14.48 -4.03
N LEU A 436 -8.38 -15.26 -4.13
CA LEU A 436 -7.92 -15.83 -5.39
C LEU A 436 -9.00 -16.68 -6.07
N LYS A 437 -9.68 -17.57 -5.32
CA LYS A 437 -10.78 -18.39 -5.86
C LYS A 437 -11.95 -17.53 -6.32
N ALA A 438 -12.38 -16.59 -5.48
CA ALA A 438 -13.50 -15.70 -5.80
C ALA A 438 -13.22 -14.86 -7.05
N MET A 439 -12.01 -14.30 -7.20
CA MET A 439 -11.64 -13.56 -8.39
C MET A 439 -11.58 -14.44 -9.64
N ALA A 440 -11.06 -15.65 -9.53
CA ALA A 440 -11.05 -16.60 -10.63
C ALA A 440 -12.46 -16.94 -11.10
N ASP A 441 -13.40 -17.08 -10.18
CA ASP A 441 -14.83 -17.33 -10.51
C ASP A 441 -15.47 -16.09 -11.15
N ILE A 442 -15.22 -14.89 -10.63
CA ILE A 442 -15.65 -13.63 -11.26
C ILE A 442 -15.19 -13.58 -12.73
N LEU A 443 -13.93 -13.85 -13.00
CA LEU A 443 -13.38 -13.81 -14.37
C LEU A 443 -14.05 -14.82 -15.29
N ARG A 444 -14.29 -16.06 -14.83
CA ARG A 444 -15.00 -17.10 -15.60
C ARG A 444 -16.44 -16.71 -15.92
N GLU A 445 -17.15 -16.13 -14.94
CA GLU A 445 -18.50 -15.60 -15.11
C GLU A 445 -18.57 -14.42 -16.10
N GLU A 446 -17.51 -13.61 -16.15
CA GLU A 446 -17.36 -12.51 -17.14
C GLU A 446 -16.82 -13.01 -18.52
N GLY A 447 -16.70 -14.32 -18.70
CA GLY A 447 -16.41 -14.94 -20.00
C GLY A 447 -14.92 -15.18 -20.31
N VAL A 448 -14.02 -15.00 -19.36
CA VAL A 448 -12.60 -15.32 -19.54
C VAL A 448 -12.40 -16.85 -19.52
N LYS A 449 -11.87 -17.40 -20.61
CA LYS A 449 -11.77 -18.87 -20.78
C LYS A 449 -10.54 -19.47 -20.09
N GLU A 450 -9.41 -18.78 -20.16
CA GLU A 450 -8.16 -19.23 -19.57
C GLU A 450 -7.89 -18.42 -18.28
N VAL A 451 -8.24 -18.97 -17.13
CA VAL A 451 -8.03 -18.32 -15.80
C VAL A 451 -7.11 -19.21 -14.98
N HIS A 452 -5.96 -18.66 -14.62
CA HIS A 452 -4.93 -19.30 -13.83
C HIS A 452 -4.76 -18.63 -12.47
N VAL A 453 -4.46 -19.41 -11.45
CA VAL A 453 -4.01 -18.95 -10.13
C VAL A 453 -2.59 -19.51 -9.97
N PRO A 454 -1.56 -18.71 -10.28
CA PRO A 454 -0.19 -19.19 -10.27
C PRO A 454 0.34 -19.41 -8.85
N ASP A 455 1.21 -20.39 -8.71
CA ASP A 455 2.07 -20.57 -7.55
C ASP A 455 3.39 -19.82 -7.71
N LEU A 456 4.09 -19.63 -6.58
CA LEU A 456 5.40 -18.98 -6.56
C LEU A 456 6.41 -19.78 -7.39
N GLY A 457 7.00 -19.14 -8.36
CA GLY A 457 7.98 -19.74 -9.28
C GLY A 457 7.37 -20.28 -10.58
N ASP A 458 6.05 -20.27 -10.72
CA ASP A 458 5.40 -20.71 -11.95
C ASP A 458 5.81 -19.88 -13.16
N VAL A 459 5.88 -20.56 -14.30
CA VAL A 459 6.32 -20.01 -15.58
C VAL A 459 5.29 -20.36 -16.67
N TYR A 460 4.85 -19.34 -17.38
CA TYR A 460 3.88 -19.48 -18.48
C TYR A 460 4.44 -18.92 -19.78
N GLU A 461 4.23 -19.65 -20.87
CA GLU A 461 4.37 -19.11 -22.23
C GLU A 461 3.03 -18.50 -22.66
N LEU A 462 3.08 -17.26 -23.13
CA LEU A 462 1.90 -16.44 -23.47
C LEU A 462 1.56 -16.46 -24.97
#